data_9e84e6d6c0d39e64255a57312fde5bcd
#
_entry.id   9e84e6d6c0d39e64255a57312fde5bcd
#
_cell.length_a   1.000
_cell.length_b   1.000
_cell.length_c   1.000
_cell.angle_alpha   90.00
_cell.angle_beta   90.00
_cell.angle_gamma   90.00
#
_symmetry.space_group_name_H-M   'P 1'
#
loop_
_entity.id
_entity.type
_entity.pdbx_description
1 polymer ?
#
loop_
_entity_poly.entity_id
_entity_poly.type
_entity_poly.pdbx_seq_one_letter_code
_entity_poly.pdbx_strand_id
1 'polypeptide(L)'
;MIQDFVGKTAVLTGAGSGFGLECARIGAARGMNLVLVDVQQNALDAAQTEMEAAGAQVLARKVDVSNAAQMEQLAADVKARFGAPHFVF
;
A
#
# COMPACT_ATOMS: atom_id res chain seq x y z
N MET A 1 -15.55 8.31 -13.49
CA MET A 1 -16.01 7.26 -12.59
C MET A 1 -14.88 6.43 -12.04
N ILE A 2 -15.08 5.15 -11.94
CA ILE A 2 -14.14 4.22 -11.31
C ILE A 2 -12.82 4.11 -12.05
N GLN A 3 -12.82 4.33 -13.34
CA GLN A 3 -11.62 4.34 -14.17
C GLN A 3 -10.63 5.44 -13.76
N ASP A 4 -11.04 6.40 -12.97
CA ASP A 4 -10.16 7.47 -12.50
C ASP A 4 -9.18 7.01 -11.42
N PHE A 5 -9.24 5.77 -10.99
CA PHE A 5 -8.28 5.24 -10.02
C PHE A 5 -6.92 4.92 -10.61
N VAL A 6 -6.79 4.79 -11.93
CA VAL A 6 -5.52 4.49 -12.58
C VAL A 6 -4.47 5.54 -12.23
N GLY A 7 -3.31 5.10 -11.76
CA GLY A 7 -2.20 5.96 -11.39
C GLY A 7 -2.34 6.67 -10.05
N LYS A 8 -3.46 6.54 -9.36
CA LYS A 8 -3.64 7.09 -8.03
C LYS A 8 -3.01 6.17 -6.99
N THR A 9 -2.67 6.73 -5.84
CA THR A 9 -1.95 6.01 -4.79
C THR A 9 -2.85 5.74 -3.60
N ALA A 10 -2.88 4.49 -3.16
CA ALA A 10 -3.59 4.06 -1.96
C ALA A 10 -2.59 3.56 -0.91
N VAL A 11 -2.74 4.04 0.31
CA VAL A 11 -2.00 3.54 1.48
C VAL A 11 -2.93 2.61 2.24
N LEU A 12 -2.52 1.36 2.39
CA LEU A 12 -3.34 0.30 2.97
C LEU A 12 -2.64 -0.26 4.21
N THR A 13 -3.22 -0.04 5.36
CA THR A 13 -2.73 -0.60 6.62
C THR A 13 -3.32 -1.98 6.86
N GLY A 14 -2.59 -2.85 7.56
CA GLY A 14 -2.99 -4.23 7.73
C GLY A 14 -3.05 -4.98 6.40
N ALA A 15 -2.17 -4.63 5.47
CA ALA A 15 -2.26 -5.09 4.08
C ALA A 15 -1.84 -6.55 3.89
N GLY A 16 -1.25 -7.17 4.90
CA GLY A 16 -0.77 -8.55 4.80
C GLY A 16 -1.86 -9.60 4.90
N SER A 17 -3.07 -9.27 5.30
CA SER A 17 -4.15 -10.23 5.46
C SER A 17 -5.52 -9.57 5.50
N GLY A 18 -6.58 -10.41 5.41
CA GLY A 18 -7.96 -9.97 5.61
C GLY A 18 -8.39 -8.86 4.68
N PHE A 19 -9.09 -7.87 5.25
CA PHE A 19 -9.68 -6.76 4.49
C PHE A 19 -8.61 -5.90 3.80
N GLY A 20 -7.50 -5.63 4.47
CA GLY A 20 -6.41 -4.86 3.88
C GLY A 20 -5.84 -5.51 2.63
N LEU A 21 -5.65 -6.82 2.67
CA LEU A 21 -5.17 -7.57 1.50
C LEU A 21 -6.19 -7.56 0.36
N GLU A 22 -7.47 -7.69 0.67
CA GLU A 22 -8.52 -7.61 -0.35
C GLU A 22 -8.57 -6.22 -0.99
N CYS A 23 -8.41 -5.15 -0.19
CA CYS A 23 -8.34 -3.80 -0.73
C CYS A 23 -7.13 -3.63 -1.66
N ALA A 24 -5.99 -4.23 -1.31
CA ALA A 24 -4.80 -4.21 -2.17
C ALA A 24 -5.07 -4.88 -3.51
N ARG A 25 -5.74 -6.02 -3.49
CA ARG A 25 -6.11 -6.74 -4.74
C ARG A 25 -7.02 -5.90 -5.61
N ILE A 26 -8.00 -5.23 -5.03
CA ILE A 26 -8.90 -4.35 -5.77
C ILE A 26 -8.12 -3.18 -6.37
N GLY A 27 -7.24 -2.56 -5.58
CA GLY A 27 -6.42 -1.45 -6.06
C GLY A 27 -5.50 -1.86 -7.21
N ALA A 28 -4.86 -3.02 -7.10
CA ALA A 28 -4.01 -3.55 -8.17
C ALA A 28 -4.80 -3.74 -9.47
N ALA A 29 -6.01 -4.31 -9.36
CA ALA A 29 -6.86 -4.54 -10.52
C ALA A 29 -7.30 -3.23 -11.19
N ARG A 30 -7.29 -2.12 -10.46
CA ARG A 30 -7.69 -0.81 -10.98
C ARG A 30 -6.52 0.06 -11.40
N GLY A 31 -5.31 -0.48 -11.43
CA GLY A 31 -4.12 0.25 -11.88
C GLY A 31 -3.60 1.27 -10.88
N MET A 32 -3.91 1.10 -9.61
CA MET A 32 -3.42 2.00 -8.56
C MET A 32 -1.98 1.67 -8.16
N ASN A 33 -1.27 2.68 -7.67
CA ASN A 33 -0.03 2.50 -6.94
C ASN A 33 -0.40 2.11 -5.51
N LEU A 34 0.30 1.13 -4.96
CA LEU A 34 -0.04 0.57 -3.65
C LEU A 34 1.08 0.79 -2.65
N VAL A 35 0.73 1.35 -1.51
CA VAL A 35 1.60 1.39 -0.34
C VAL A 35 1.04 0.39 0.66
N LEU A 36 1.75 -0.70 0.88
CA LEU A 36 1.33 -1.79 1.75
C LEU A 36 2.02 -1.66 3.09
N VAL A 37 1.26 -1.61 4.15
CA VAL A 37 1.76 -1.41 5.51
C VAL A 37 1.23 -2.52 6.41
N ASP A 38 2.13 -3.17 7.11
CA ASP A 38 1.77 -4.20 8.09
C ASP A 38 2.87 -4.30 9.13
N VAL A 39 2.56 -4.87 10.29
CA VAL A 39 3.55 -5.15 11.33
C VAL A 39 4.16 -6.55 11.15
N GLN A 40 3.55 -7.40 10.34
CA GLN A 40 4.03 -8.76 10.11
C GLN A 40 4.77 -8.84 8.79
N GLN A 41 6.09 -8.97 8.87
CA GLN A 41 6.95 -8.91 7.69
C GLN A 41 6.65 -10.02 6.68
N ASN A 42 6.42 -11.24 7.16
CA ASN A 42 6.16 -12.37 6.24
C ASN A 42 4.89 -12.16 5.42
N ALA A 43 3.82 -11.70 6.07
CA ALA A 43 2.56 -11.43 5.39
C ALA A 43 2.71 -10.25 4.41
N LEU A 44 3.47 -9.24 4.81
CA LEU A 44 3.74 -8.08 3.97
C LEU A 44 4.52 -8.47 2.71
N ASP A 45 5.55 -9.30 2.87
CA ASP A 45 6.36 -9.76 1.74
C ASP A 45 5.51 -10.57 0.74
N ALA A 46 4.63 -11.43 1.24
CA ALA A 46 3.75 -12.21 0.39
C ALA A 46 2.76 -11.31 -0.37
N ALA A 47 2.20 -10.32 0.30
CA ALA A 47 1.29 -9.36 -0.33
C ALA A 47 2.00 -8.53 -1.40
N GLN A 48 3.22 -8.07 -1.10
CA GLN A 48 4.03 -7.34 -2.08
C GLN A 48 4.26 -8.16 -3.34
N THR A 49 4.69 -9.40 -3.16
CA THR A 49 4.95 -10.31 -4.29
C THR A 49 3.69 -10.50 -5.13
N GLU A 50 2.54 -10.73 -4.48
CA GLU A 50 1.27 -10.91 -5.18
C GLU A 50 0.90 -9.67 -5.99
N MET A 51 0.99 -8.50 -5.41
CA MET A 51 0.56 -7.26 -6.08
C MET A 51 1.51 -6.89 -7.21
N GLU A 52 2.81 -7.09 -7.04
CA GLU A 52 3.79 -6.85 -8.11
C GLU A 52 3.58 -7.82 -9.27
N ALA A 53 3.25 -9.07 -8.97
CA ALA A 53 2.92 -10.05 -10.01
C ALA A 53 1.66 -9.66 -10.79
N ALA A 54 0.75 -8.94 -10.15
CA ALA A 54 -0.45 -8.40 -10.82
C ALA A 54 -0.18 -7.13 -11.61
N GLY A 55 1.06 -6.64 -11.62
CA GLY A 55 1.47 -5.47 -12.40
C GLY A 55 1.43 -4.15 -11.64
N ALA A 56 1.11 -4.14 -10.36
CA ALA A 56 1.07 -2.91 -9.58
C ALA A 56 2.46 -2.43 -9.20
N GLN A 57 2.61 -1.12 -9.06
CA GLN A 57 3.78 -0.53 -8.40
C GLN A 57 3.52 -0.53 -6.91
N VAL A 58 4.44 -1.11 -6.14
CA VAL A 58 4.24 -1.37 -4.71
C VAL A 58 5.38 -0.79 -3.90
N LEU A 59 5.05 -0.09 -2.85
CA LEU A 59 5.96 0.30 -1.78
C LEU A 59 5.48 -0.41 -0.51
N ALA A 60 6.28 -1.33 0.02
CA ALA A 60 5.92 -2.09 1.22
C ALA A 60 6.78 -1.64 2.39
N ARG A 61 6.17 -1.39 3.53
CA ARG A 61 6.88 -0.96 4.74
C ARG A 61 6.29 -1.63 5.97
N LYS A 62 7.17 -2.20 6.78
CA LYS A 62 6.80 -2.70 8.10
C LYS A 62 6.72 -1.51 9.04
N VAL A 63 5.53 -1.17 9.47
CA VAL A 63 5.26 0.01 10.29
C VAL A 63 4.24 -0.34 11.37
N ASP A 64 4.55 0.07 12.59
CA ASP A 64 3.56 0.12 13.67
C ASP A 64 2.88 1.49 13.59
N VAL A 65 1.61 1.50 13.25
CA VAL A 65 0.86 2.74 13.01
C VAL A 65 0.69 3.57 14.29
N SER A 66 0.94 3.00 15.47
CA SER A 66 0.93 3.74 16.72
C SER A 66 2.26 4.46 17.00
N ASN A 67 3.29 4.21 16.20
CA ASN A 67 4.60 4.82 16.34
C ASN A 67 4.70 6.04 15.43
N ALA A 68 4.74 7.24 16.04
CA ALA A 68 4.72 8.50 15.29
C ALA A 68 5.95 8.65 14.39
N ALA A 69 7.13 8.25 14.86
CA ALA A 69 8.35 8.37 14.06
C ALA A 69 8.31 7.45 12.83
N GLN A 70 7.80 6.24 13.00
CA GLN A 70 7.63 5.33 11.87
C GLN A 70 6.60 5.85 10.87
N MET A 71 5.52 6.46 11.36
CA MET A 71 4.50 7.05 10.47
C MET A 71 5.04 8.25 9.70
N GLU A 72 5.87 9.07 10.33
CA GLU A 72 6.51 10.19 9.64
C GLU A 72 7.46 9.70 8.55
N GLN A 73 8.23 8.66 8.83
CA GLN A 73 9.13 8.07 7.83
C GLN A 73 8.34 7.47 6.67
N LEU A 74 7.25 6.79 6.98
CA LEU A 74 6.36 6.25 5.95
C LEU A 74 5.85 7.36 5.03
N ALA A 75 5.37 8.45 5.62
CA ALA A 75 4.86 9.58 4.83
C ALA A 75 5.93 10.15 3.91
N ALA A 76 7.17 10.27 4.40
CA ALA A 76 8.29 10.75 3.58
C ALA A 76 8.60 9.79 2.44
N ASP A 77 8.59 8.49 2.70
CA ASP A 77 8.86 7.47 1.69
C ASP A 77 7.78 7.45 0.60
N VAL A 78 6.52 7.58 1.00
CA VAL A 78 5.40 7.63 0.06
C VAL A 78 5.51 8.87 -0.83
N LYS A 79 5.77 10.02 -0.22
CA LYS A 79 5.90 11.28 -0.95
C LYS A 79 7.05 11.22 -1.95
N ALA A 80 8.18 10.64 -1.56
CA ALA A 80 9.34 10.51 -2.44
C ALA A 80 9.05 9.60 -3.63
N ARG A 81 8.27 8.54 -3.44
CA ARG A 81 7.99 7.53 -4.48
C ARG A 81 6.81 7.91 -5.36
N PHE A 82 5.70 8.31 -4.77
CA PHE A 82 4.42 8.48 -5.46
C PHE A 82 3.82 9.88 -5.34
N GLY A 83 4.41 10.75 -4.54
CA GLY A 83 3.78 12.01 -4.18
C GLY A 83 2.73 11.83 -3.08
N ALA A 84 1.79 12.78 -2.98
CA ALA A 84 0.75 12.70 -1.95
C ALA A 84 -0.21 11.53 -2.25
N PRO A 85 -0.59 10.75 -1.23
CA PRO A 85 -1.55 9.68 -1.45
C PRO A 85 -2.96 10.23 -1.67
N HIS A 86 -3.76 9.47 -2.41
CA HIS A 86 -5.15 9.82 -2.70
C HIS A 86 -6.13 9.14 -1.75
N PHE A 87 -5.77 7.93 -1.30
CA PHE A 87 -6.61 7.13 -0.41
C PHE A 87 -5.75 6.53 0.70
N VAL A 88 -6.29 6.51 1.93
CA VAL A 88 -5.63 5.90 3.09
C VAL A 88 -6.67 5.05 3.82
N PHE A 89 -6.37 3.78 4.00
CA PHE A 89 -7.27 2.83 4.67
C PHE A 89 -6.57 2.07 5.80
#